data_f5004aea645512f713154a29235fc241
#
_entry.id   f5004aea645512f713154a29235fc241
#
_cell.length_a   1.000
_cell.length_b   1.000
_cell.length_c   1.000
_cell.angle_alpha   90.00
_cell.angle_beta   90.00
_cell.angle_gamma   90.00
#
_symmetry.space_group_name_H-M   'P 1'
#
loop_
_entity.id
_entity.type
_entity.pdbx_description
1 polymer ?
#
loop_
_entity_poly.entity_id
_entity_poly.type
_entity_poly.pdbx_seq_one_letter_code
_entity_poly.pdbx_strand_id
1 'polypeptide(L)'
;MVRNGEAFQAELITTGRVTGKEHTVWLKAVMHDDKLYFSRHRPDGDWFKNAIVNSNVKVRFENKTLKGKAIVVTDEALEDKVSQLKYPGEKRSEEKRVVLEVTPHE
;
A
#
# COMPACT_ATOMS: atom_id res chain seq x y z
N MET A 1 7.62 15.79 -5.00
CA MET A 1 6.50 15.62 -4.08
C MET A 1 5.36 14.87 -4.77
N VAL A 2 4.88 13.78 -4.17
CA VAL A 2 3.80 12.98 -4.74
C VAL A 2 2.46 13.66 -4.48
N ARG A 3 1.61 13.69 -5.49
CA ARG A 3 0.28 14.30 -5.42
C ARG A 3 -0.81 13.22 -5.41
N ASN A 4 -1.98 13.58 -4.90
CA ASN A 4 -3.15 12.71 -4.98
C ASN A 4 -3.41 12.31 -6.44
N GLY A 5 -3.67 11.03 -6.66
CA GLY A 5 -3.89 10.47 -7.98
C GLY A 5 -2.63 9.96 -8.67
N GLU A 6 -1.44 10.19 -8.12
CA GLU A 6 -0.19 9.71 -8.70
C GLU A 6 0.19 8.32 -8.21
N ALA A 7 0.71 7.50 -9.11
CA ALA A 7 1.35 6.23 -8.78
C ALA A 7 2.87 6.40 -8.75
N PHE A 8 3.52 5.75 -7.81
CA PHE A 8 4.97 5.90 -7.61
C PHE A 8 5.55 4.65 -6.95
N GLN A 9 6.88 4.50 -7.03
CA GLN A 9 7.57 3.40 -6.35
C GLN A 9 7.90 3.79 -4.93
N ALA A 10 7.64 2.89 -3.99
CA ALA A 10 7.91 3.12 -2.57
C ALA A 10 8.37 1.83 -1.90
N GLU A 11 9.12 1.98 -0.82
CA GLU A 11 9.44 0.86 0.05
C GLU A 11 8.39 0.80 1.16
N LEU A 12 7.74 -0.34 1.30
CA LEU A 12 6.86 -0.61 2.43
C LEU A 12 7.65 -1.43 3.45
N ILE A 13 7.73 -0.93 4.66
CA ILE A 13 8.46 -1.57 5.76
C ILE A 13 7.45 -2.06 6.78
N THR A 14 7.36 -3.38 6.93
CA THR A 14 6.44 -4.02 7.86
C THR A 14 7.22 -4.74 8.95
N THR A 15 6.57 -5.02 10.07
CA THR A 15 7.15 -5.84 11.13
C THR A 15 6.75 -7.29 10.91
N GLY A 16 7.74 -8.18 10.85
CA GLY A 16 7.51 -9.61 10.65
C GLY A 16 6.64 -10.20 11.76
N ARG A 17 5.58 -10.90 11.38
CA ARG A 17 4.62 -11.49 12.31
C ARG A 17 5.17 -12.67 13.09
N VAL A 18 6.27 -13.26 12.62
CA VAL A 18 6.91 -14.41 13.26
C VAL A 18 8.16 -13.99 14.02
N THR A 19 9.03 -13.20 13.38
CA THR A 19 10.34 -12.85 13.95
C THR A 19 10.37 -11.51 14.67
N GLY A 20 9.41 -10.63 14.42
CA GLY A 20 9.42 -9.25 14.92
C GLY A 20 10.41 -8.32 14.23
N LYS A 21 11.12 -8.82 13.22
CA LYS A 21 12.11 -8.03 12.47
C LYS A 21 11.45 -7.26 11.35
N GLU A 22 12.05 -6.13 10.96
CA GLU A 22 11.55 -5.34 9.85
C GLU A 22 11.78 -6.05 8.53
N HIS A 23 10.75 -6.02 7.68
CA HIS A 23 10.78 -6.51 6.30
C HIS A 23 10.51 -5.35 5.36
N THR A 24 11.36 -5.19 4.36
CA THR A 24 11.22 -4.11 3.36
C THR A 24 10.92 -4.71 2.00
N VAL A 25 9.93 -4.15 1.33
CA VAL A 25 9.57 -4.57 -0.03
C VAL A 25 9.33 -3.34 -0.90
N TRP A 26 9.80 -3.38 -2.15
CA TRP A 26 9.51 -2.34 -3.14
C TRP A 26 8.18 -2.63 -3.80
N LEU A 27 7.28 -1.65 -3.78
CA LEU A 27 5.96 -1.78 -4.36
C LEU A 27 5.58 -0.49 -5.08
N LYS A 28 4.71 -0.63 -6.07
CA LYS A 28 4.06 0.53 -6.67
C LYS A 28 2.93 0.96 -5.76
N ALA A 29 2.96 2.21 -5.35
CA ALA A 29 1.97 2.81 -4.46
C ALA A 29 1.15 3.86 -5.21
N VAL A 30 -0.01 4.19 -4.68
CA VAL A 30 -0.86 5.28 -5.18
C VAL A 30 -1.16 6.21 -4.02
N MET A 31 -1.04 7.52 -4.26
CA MET A 31 -1.50 8.54 -3.34
C MET A 31 -2.94 8.92 -3.70
N HIS A 32 -3.84 8.81 -2.75
CA HIS A 32 -5.23 9.20 -2.95
C HIS A 32 -5.81 9.67 -1.61
N ASP A 33 -6.44 10.84 -1.61
CA ASP A 33 -7.05 11.44 -0.43
C ASP A 33 -6.06 11.51 0.75
N ASP A 34 -4.81 11.89 0.45
CA ASP A 34 -3.70 12.02 1.40
C ASP A 34 -3.31 10.73 2.12
N LYS A 35 -3.69 9.59 1.56
CA LYS A 35 -3.34 8.27 2.04
C LYS A 35 -2.57 7.50 0.97
N LEU A 36 -1.80 6.53 1.41
CA LEU A 36 -1.01 5.68 0.51
C LEU A 36 -1.71 4.34 0.36
N TYR A 37 -1.81 3.87 -0.88
CA TYR A 37 -2.47 2.60 -1.19
C TYR A 37 -1.51 1.67 -1.89
N PHE A 38 -1.48 0.43 -1.40
CA PHE A 38 -0.71 -0.67 -1.98
C PHE A 38 -1.69 -1.74 -2.38
N SER A 39 -1.53 -2.32 -3.55
CA SER A 39 -2.41 -3.39 -4.00
C SER A 39 -1.62 -4.59 -4.49
N ARG A 40 -2.20 -5.76 -4.36
CA ARG A 40 -1.61 -7.00 -4.82
C ARG A 40 -2.67 -7.93 -5.36
N HIS A 41 -2.23 -8.79 -6.28
CA HIS A 41 -3.10 -9.78 -6.93
C HIS A 41 -3.57 -10.85 -5.95
N ARG A 42 -2.73 -11.21 -4.98
CA ARG A 42 -2.99 -12.27 -4.01
C ARG A 42 -2.83 -11.77 -2.58
N PRO A 43 -3.66 -12.27 -1.64
CA PRO A 43 -3.56 -11.89 -0.24
C PRO A 43 -2.49 -12.64 0.54
N ASP A 44 -1.73 -13.53 -0.08
CA ASP A 44 -0.76 -14.40 0.57
C ASP A 44 0.67 -13.85 0.62
N GLY A 45 0.88 -12.62 0.20
CA GLY A 45 2.18 -11.97 0.30
C GLY A 45 2.58 -11.70 1.75
N ASP A 46 3.85 -11.92 2.09
CA ASP A 46 4.34 -11.72 3.45
C ASP A 46 4.13 -10.28 3.95
N TRP A 47 4.39 -9.29 3.10
CA TRP A 47 4.21 -7.90 3.48
C TRP A 47 2.76 -7.59 3.86
N PHE A 48 1.82 -8.17 3.12
CA PHE A 48 0.39 -7.97 3.36
C PHE A 48 -0.04 -8.62 4.68
N LYS A 49 0.37 -9.87 4.90
CA LYS A 49 0.09 -10.59 6.15
C LYS A 49 0.72 -9.92 7.35
N ASN A 50 1.96 -9.45 7.22
CA ASN A 50 2.66 -8.73 8.30
C ASN A 50 1.90 -7.46 8.68
N ALA A 51 1.41 -6.70 7.69
CA ALA A 51 0.68 -5.47 7.93
C ALA A 51 -0.69 -5.71 8.58
N ILE A 52 -1.32 -6.85 8.32
CA ILE A 52 -2.57 -7.24 8.98
C ILE A 52 -2.34 -7.52 10.46
N VAL A 53 -1.29 -8.27 10.79
CA VAL A 53 -0.98 -8.65 12.17
C VAL A 53 -0.45 -7.46 12.96
N ASN A 54 0.42 -6.66 12.35
CA ASN A 54 0.96 -5.44 12.96
C ASN A 54 0.73 -4.27 12.02
N SER A 55 -0.26 -3.46 12.33
CA SER A 55 -0.70 -2.36 11.48
C SER A 55 0.24 -1.16 11.48
N ASN A 56 1.22 -1.11 12.36
CA ASN A 56 2.23 -0.04 12.36
C ASN A 56 3.26 -0.33 11.28
N VAL A 57 3.29 0.52 10.25
CA VAL A 57 4.17 0.35 9.10
C VAL A 57 4.93 1.65 8.83
N LYS A 58 5.95 1.55 7.98
CA LYS A 58 6.69 2.72 7.49
C LYS A 58 6.67 2.66 5.97
N VAL A 59 6.66 3.83 5.34
CA VAL A 59 6.76 3.95 3.89
C VAL A 59 7.90 4.89 3.58
N ARG A 60 8.81 4.46 2.73
CA ARG A 60 9.96 5.27 2.31
C ARG A 60 9.88 5.59 0.83
N PHE A 61 9.87 6.87 0.49
CA PHE A 61 9.92 7.36 -0.87
C PHE A 61 10.46 8.81 -0.86
N GLU A 62 11.08 9.23 -1.96
CA GLU A 62 11.65 10.58 -2.11
C GLU A 62 12.57 10.98 -0.94
N ASN A 63 13.39 10.06 -0.46
CA ASN A 63 14.30 10.26 0.68
C ASN A 63 13.59 10.60 2.00
N LYS A 64 12.31 10.28 2.10
CA LYS A 64 11.51 10.47 3.32
C LYS A 64 11.04 9.13 3.83
N THR A 65 10.92 9.02 5.15
CA THR A 65 10.29 7.87 5.79
C THR A 65 9.09 8.36 6.58
N LEU A 66 7.91 7.85 6.23
CA LEU A 66 6.67 8.15 6.93
C LEU A 66 6.26 6.95 7.76
N LYS A 67 5.86 7.20 9.00
CA LYS A 67 5.20 6.19 9.82
C LYS A 67 3.70 6.28 9.56
N GLY A 68 3.05 5.14 9.53
CA GLY A 68 1.62 5.12 9.28
C GLY A 68 0.96 3.88 9.84
N LYS A 69 -0.36 3.88 9.74
CA LYS A 69 -1.18 2.75 10.16
C LYS A 69 -1.85 2.13 8.95
N ALA A 70 -1.74 0.81 8.83
CA ALA A 70 -2.28 0.05 7.70
C ALA A 70 -3.62 -0.59 8.04
N ILE A 71 -4.55 -0.51 7.11
CA ILE A 71 -5.82 -1.24 7.19
C ILE A 71 -6.12 -1.88 5.84
N VAL A 72 -6.84 -2.99 5.85
CA VAL A 72 -7.31 -3.63 4.63
C VAL A 72 -8.55 -2.88 4.13
N VAL A 73 -8.53 -2.51 2.86
CA VAL A 73 -9.67 -1.83 2.24
C VAL A 73 -10.74 -2.88 1.90
N THR A 74 -11.98 -2.60 2.31
CA THR A 74 -13.13 -3.46 2.02
C THR A 74 -14.16 -2.79 1.10
N ASP A 75 -13.96 -1.53 0.75
CA ASP A 75 -14.83 -0.77 -0.14
C ASP A 75 -14.45 -1.05 -1.60
N GLU A 76 -15.32 -1.71 -2.35
CA GLU A 76 -15.08 -2.04 -3.75
C GLU A 76 -14.85 -0.82 -4.64
N ALA A 77 -15.57 0.26 -4.42
CA ALA A 77 -15.39 1.49 -5.19
C ALA A 77 -13.99 2.06 -5.00
N LEU A 78 -13.48 2.03 -3.78
CA LEU A 78 -12.12 2.47 -3.48
C LEU A 78 -11.07 1.53 -4.06
N GLU A 79 -11.29 0.22 -3.99
CA GLU A 79 -10.40 -0.77 -4.60
C GLU A 79 -10.28 -0.54 -6.11
N ASP A 80 -11.41 -0.31 -6.78
CA ASP A 80 -11.44 -0.03 -8.22
C ASP A 80 -10.72 1.28 -8.53
N LYS A 81 -10.93 2.30 -7.73
CA LYS A 81 -10.27 3.60 -7.90
C LYS A 81 -8.76 3.48 -7.79
N VAL A 82 -8.26 2.75 -6.81
CA VAL A 82 -6.82 2.50 -6.63
C VAL A 82 -6.26 1.75 -7.84
N SER A 83 -6.95 0.72 -8.31
CA SER A 83 -6.52 -0.04 -9.49
C SER A 83 -6.44 0.83 -10.73
N GLN A 84 -7.41 1.70 -10.95
CA GLN A 84 -7.43 2.62 -12.07
C GLN A 84 -6.30 3.64 -12.01
N LEU A 85 -5.99 4.15 -10.82
CA LEU A 85 -4.89 5.09 -10.63
C LEU A 85 -3.54 4.42 -10.79
N LYS A 86 -3.42 3.16 -10.37
CA LYS A 86 -2.19 2.39 -10.47
C LYS A 86 -1.90 1.94 -11.89
N TYR A 87 -2.94 1.57 -12.64
CA TYR A 87 -2.84 1.06 -14.02
C TYR A 87 -3.84 1.74 -14.94
N PRO A 88 -3.70 3.07 -15.18
CA PRO A 88 -4.67 3.80 -15.98
C PRO A 88 -4.71 3.28 -17.44
N GLY A 89 -5.91 2.94 -17.91
CA GLY A 89 -6.11 2.45 -19.27
C GLY A 89 -5.62 1.04 -19.54
N GLU A 90 -5.16 0.30 -18.53
CA GLU A 90 -4.69 -1.08 -18.69
C GLU A 90 -5.75 -2.06 -18.20
N LYS A 91 -5.72 -3.28 -18.75
CA LYS A 91 -6.61 -4.36 -18.29
C LYS A 91 -6.43 -4.67 -16.80
N ARG A 92 -5.23 -4.46 -16.27
CA ARG A 92 -4.94 -4.65 -14.84
C ARG A 92 -5.83 -3.81 -13.94
N SER A 93 -6.34 -2.68 -14.42
CA SER A 93 -7.23 -1.82 -13.64
C SER A 93 -8.57 -2.47 -13.36
N GLU A 94 -8.96 -3.48 -14.14
CA GLU A 94 -10.22 -4.20 -14.00
C GLU A 94 -10.09 -5.45 -13.14
N GLU A 95 -8.86 -5.85 -12.81
CA GLU A 95 -8.61 -7.06 -12.00
C GLU A 95 -8.90 -6.80 -10.53
N LYS A 96 -9.52 -7.76 -9.87
CA LYS A 96 -9.71 -7.70 -8.43
C LYS A 96 -8.38 -7.88 -7.72
N ARG A 97 -8.10 -6.99 -6.78
CA ARG A 97 -6.88 -7.00 -6.00
C ARG A 97 -7.19 -6.76 -4.54
N VAL A 98 -6.32 -7.28 -3.67
CA VAL A 98 -6.36 -6.87 -2.27
C VAL A 98 -5.66 -5.53 -2.15
N VAL A 99 -6.23 -4.63 -1.36
CA VAL A 99 -5.72 -3.26 -1.22
C VAL A 99 -5.46 -2.97 0.25
N LEU A 100 -4.28 -2.42 0.51
CA LEU A 100 -3.87 -1.97 1.84
C LEU A 100 -3.81 -0.44 1.84
N GLU A 101 -4.52 0.19 2.77
CA GLU A 101 -4.48 1.63 2.96
C GLU A 101 -3.53 1.95 4.10
N VAL A 102 -2.61 2.88 3.87
CA VAL A 102 -1.72 3.39 4.91
C VAL A 102 -2.05 4.86 5.15
N THR A 103 -2.48 5.16 6.37
CA THR A 103 -2.74 6.53 6.81
C THR A 103 -1.49 7.03 7.52
N PRO A 104 -0.79 8.05 6.97
CA PRO A 104 0.41 8.58 7.60
C PRO A 104 0.09 9.23 8.94
N HIS A 105 0.98 9.05 9.91
CA HIS A 105 0.95 9.81 11.16
C HIS A 105 1.69 11.12 10.96
N GLU A 106 1.17 12.14 11.54
CA GLU A 106 1.86 13.44 11.59
C GLU A 106 2.81 13.53 12.77
#